data_4deb76e264d0b848ec9d7da4cf62baf4
#
_entry.id   4deb76e264d0b848ec9d7da4cf62baf4
#
_cell.length_a   1.000
_cell.length_b   1.000
_cell.length_c   1.000
_cell.angle_alpha   90.00
_cell.angle_beta   90.00
_cell.angle_gamma   90.00
#
_symmetry.space_group_name_H-M   'P 1'
#
loop_
_entity.id
_entity.type
_entity.pdbx_description
1 polymer ?
#
loop_
_entity_poly.entity_id
_entity_poly.type
_entity_poly.pdbx_seq_one_letter_code
_entity_poly.pdbx_strand_id
1 'polypeptide(L)'
;MSQTIEAPAEVRLPEGDEDRREDRPWIVIVWNDPINLMSYVAFVFRKLFGFSEAEATRLMLQVHEDGRAVVASGTREKSEHDVARLHGHGLWATLRQD
;
A
#
# COMPACT_ATOMS: atom_id res chain seq x y z
N MET A 1 4.91 10.35 -9.79
CA MET A 1 4.79 10.31 -9.42
C MET A 1 4.60 10.65 -8.88
N SER A 2 4.35 10.38 -8.94
CA SER A 2 4.13 10.57 -8.30
C SER A 2 3.81 10.97 -7.71
N GLN A 3 3.58 10.97 -7.71
CA GLN A 3 3.26 11.23 -7.11
C GLN A 3 2.89 11.77 -6.39
N THR A 4 2.82 11.91 -6.53
CA THR A 4 2.60 12.20 -5.93
C THR A 4 2.10 12.68 -5.40
N ILE A 5 1.90 12.74 -5.56
CA ILE A 5 1.51 12.92 -5.06
C ILE A 5 0.93 13.39 -4.22
N GLU A 6 0.47 13.42 -4.11
CA GLU A 6 -0.02 13.80 -3.20
C GLU A 6 -0.18 14.28 -2.00
N ALA A 7 -0.18 14.18 -1.70
CA ALA A 7 -0.06 14.57 -0.33
C ALA A 7 -0.33 16.01 -0.09
N PRO A 8 -0.02 16.86 -1.00
CA PRO A 8 -0.33 18.28 -0.80
C PRO A 8 -1.79 18.56 -0.53
N ALA A 9 -2.66 17.66 -0.95
CA ALA A 9 -4.08 17.87 -0.73
C ALA A 9 -4.42 17.93 0.75
N GLU A 10 -3.63 17.25 1.56
CA GLU A 10 -3.93 17.18 2.98
C GLU A 10 -3.79 18.50 3.69
N VAL A 11 -2.82 19.29 3.25
CA VAL A 11 -2.60 20.58 3.91
C VAL A 11 -3.67 21.59 3.60
N ARG A 12 -4.56 21.25 2.71
CA ARG A 12 -5.62 22.19 2.32
C ARG A 12 -6.94 21.91 3.00
N LEU A 13 -6.99 20.89 3.85
CA LEU A 13 -8.23 20.56 4.53
C LEU A 13 -8.58 21.64 5.54
N PRO A 14 -9.85 22.02 5.62
CA PRO A 14 -10.29 22.93 6.67
C PRO A 14 -10.05 22.31 8.03
N GLU A 15 -9.92 23.17 9.04
CA GLU A 15 -9.69 22.70 10.40
C GLU A 15 -10.71 21.68 10.85
N GLY A 16 -11.96 21.90 10.51
CA GLY A 16 -13.02 20.98 10.94
C GLY A 16 -12.89 19.60 10.36
N ASP A 17 -12.14 19.47 9.25
CA ASP A 17 -11.98 18.19 8.61
C ASP A 17 -10.80 17.41 9.15
N GLU A 18 -9.94 18.03 9.92
CA GLU A 18 -8.79 17.33 10.46
C GLU A 18 -9.19 16.21 11.39
N ASP A 19 -10.21 16.41 12.19
CA ASP A 19 -10.68 15.38 13.09
C ASP A 19 -11.22 14.18 12.33
N ARG A 20 -11.97 14.44 11.25
CA ARG A 20 -12.49 13.35 10.43
C ARG A 20 -11.37 12.64 9.72
N ARG A 21 -10.35 13.39 9.30
CA ARG A 21 -9.21 12.80 8.62
C ARG A 21 -8.47 11.83 9.54
N GLU A 22 -8.38 12.15 10.81
CA GLU A 22 -7.71 11.27 11.76
C GLU A 22 -8.43 9.95 11.90
N ASP A 23 -9.73 9.93 11.66
CA ASP A 23 -10.51 8.71 11.78
C ASP A 23 -10.44 7.84 10.54
N ARG A 24 -9.94 8.37 9.44
CA ARG A 24 -9.86 7.59 8.21
C ARG A 24 -8.62 6.71 8.24
N PRO A 25 -8.75 5.50 7.72
CA PRO A 25 -7.61 4.57 7.74
C PRO A 25 -6.50 5.02 6.81
N TRP A 26 -5.32 4.55 7.12
CA TRP A 26 -4.18 4.65 6.20
C TRP A 26 -4.16 3.39 5.37
N ILE A 27 -3.71 3.52 4.14
CA ILE A 27 -3.65 2.39 3.22
C ILE A 27 -2.22 2.22 2.75
N VAL A 28 -1.90 0.95 2.47
CA VAL A 28 -0.59 0.56 1.95
C VAL A 28 -0.78 0.16 0.49
N ILE A 29 -0.01 0.78 -0.39
CA ILE A 29 -0.11 0.56 -1.82
C ILE A 29 1.19 -0.06 -2.30
N VAL A 30 1.08 -1.20 -3.00
CA VAL A 30 2.23 -1.81 -3.66
C VAL A 30 2.16 -1.44 -5.14
N TRP A 31 3.30 -1.02 -5.68
CA TRP A 31 3.40 -0.55 -7.05
C TRP A 31 4.13 -1.58 -7.87
N ASN A 32 3.72 -1.69 -9.13
CA ASN A 32 4.39 -2.60 -10.05
C ASN A 32 5.82 -2.14 -10.28
N ASP A 33 6.75 -3.10 -10.24
CA ASP A 33 8.12 -2.81 -10.61
C ASP A 33 8.62 -3.94 -11.52
N PRO A 34 9.47 -3.60 -12.49
CA PRO A 34 9.86 -4.60 -13.51
C PRO A 34 10.91 -5.60 -13.02
N ILE A 35 11.41 -5.41 -11.80
CA ILE A 35 12.51 -6.24 -11.30
C ILE A 35 11.98 -7.53 -10.69
N ASN A 36 10.90 -7.43 -9.90
CA ASN A 36 10.42 -8.56 -9.12
C ASN A 36 9.51 -9.45 -9.95
N LEU A 37 9.73 -10.77 -9.82
CA LEU A 37 8.87 -11.74 -10.47
C LEU A 37 7.48 -11.73 -9.83
N MET A 38 6.45 -11.98 -10.63
CA MET A 38 5.09 -12.02 -10.14
C MET A 38 4.90 -13.05 -9.04
N SER A 39 5.52 -14.23 -9.23
CA SER A 39 5.40 -15.29 -8.21
C SER A 39 6.05 -14.86 -6.89
N TYR A 40 7.13 -14.10 -6.95
CA TYR A 40 7.77 -13.60 -5.74
C TYR A 40 6.85 -12.60 -5.02
N VAL A 41 6.21 -11.72 -5.79
CA VAL A 41 5.31 -10.73 -5.19
C VAL A 41 4.17 -11.44 -4.46
N ALA A 42 3.57 -12.46 -5.09
CA ALA A 42 2.51 -13.23 -4.45
C ALA A 42 3.02 -13.93 -3.18
N PHE A 43 4.23 -14.48 -3.25
CA PHE A 43 4.84 -15.12 -2.09
C PHE A 43 4.98 -14.12 -0.93
N VAL A 44 5.47 -12.93 -1.20
CA VAL A 44 5.67 -11.90 -0.18
C VAL A 44 4.33 -11.52 0.44
N PHE A 45 3.29 -11.37 -0.37
CA PHE A 45 1.96 -11.04 0.14
C PHE A 45 1.47 -12.12 1.11
N ARG A 46 1.69 -13.37 0.78
CA ARG A 46 1.31 -14.46 1.68
C ARG A 46 2.12 -14.45 2.95
N LYS A 47 3.42 -14.23 2.81
CA LYS A 47 4.32 -14.28 3.95
C LYS A 47 4.05 -13.15 4.94
N LEU A 48 3.87 -11.93 4.43
CA LEU A 48 3.76 -10.77 5.30
C LEU A 48 2.36 -10.56 5.85
N PHE A 49 1.34 -10.90 5.07
CA PHE A 49 -0.03 -10.58 5.44
C PHE A 49 -0.89 -11.82 5.71
N GLY A 50 -0.36 -13.01 5.45
CA GLY A 50 -1.12 -14.22 5.70
C GLY A 50 -2.26 -14.44 4.72
N PHE A 51 -2.22 -13.82 3.56
CA PHE A 51 -3.27 -14.02 2.56
C PHE A 51 -3.28 -15.46 2.07
N SER A 52 -4.46 -15.91 1.67
CA SER A 52 -4.57 -17.18 0.97
C SER A 52 -3.85 -17.06 -0.37
N GLU A 53 -3.57 -18.22 -0.98
CA GLU A 53 -2.94 -18.21 -2.30
C GLU A 53 -3.82 -17.45 -3.31
N ALA A 54 -5.13 -17.67 -3.26
CA ALA A 54 -6.04 -17.01 -4.18
C ALA A 54 -6.01 -15.49 -4.00
N GLU A 55 -6.03 -15.03 -2.77
CA GLU A 55 -6.04 -13.58 -2.52
C GLU A 55 -4.71 -12.96 -2.88
N ALA A 56 -3.60 -13.64 -2.54
CA ALA A 56 -2.28 -13.12 -2.88
C ALA A 56 -2.11 -13.02 -4.39
N THR A 57 -2.60 -14.03 -5.12
CA THR A 57 -2.53 -14.03 -6.57
C THR A 57 -3.38 -12.92 -7.15
N ARG A 58 -4.58 -12.72 -6.61
CA ARG A 58 -5.46 -11.65 -7.08
C ARG A 58 -4.79 -10.29 -6.93
N LEU A 59 -4.20 -10.03 -5.77
CA LEU A 59 -3.54 -8.76 -5.52
C LEU A 59 -2.29 -8.59 -6.39
N MET A 60 -1.52 -9.67 -6.56
CA MET A 60 -0.35 -9.62 -7.41
C MET A 60 -0.74 -9.29 -8.85
N LEU A 61 -1.82 -9.91 -9.36
CA LEU A 61 -2.27 -9.62 -10.71
C LEU A 61 -2.75 -8.18 -10.81
N GLN A 62 -3.42 -7.67 -9.78
CA GLN A 62 -3.86 -6.28 -9.78
C GLN A 62 -2.66 -5.33 -9.86
N VAL A 63 -1.61 -5.62 -9.08
CA VAL A 63 -0.39 -4.81 -9.15
C VAL A 63 0.17 -4.83 -10.56
N HIS A 64 0.24 -6.03 -11.15
CA HIS A 64 0.84 -6.17 -12.46
C HIS A 64 0.02 -5.52 -13.56
N GLU A 65 -1.30 -5.69 -13.53
CA GLU A 65 -2.16 -5.24 -14.61
C GLU A 65 -2.60 -3.79 -14.46
N ASP A 66 -2.87 -3.37 -13.22
CA ASP A 66 -3.36 -2.01 -12.97
C ASP A 66 -2.25 -1.06 -12.55
N GLY A 67 -1.05 -1.59 -12.31
CA GLY A 67 0.09 -0.78 -11.90
C GLY A 67 0.23 -0.65 -10.40
N ARG A 68 -0.81 -0.96 -9.63
CA ARG A 68 -0.76 -0.85 -8.17
C ARG A 68 -1.96 -1.58 -7.56
N ALA A 69 -1.84 -1.87 -6.26
CA ALA A 69 -2.94 -2.43 -5.51
C ALA A 69 -2.82 -2.02 -4.05
N VAL A 70 -3.96 -1.81 -3.40
CA VAL A 70 -4.01 -1.60 -1.96
C VAL A 70 -3.97 -2.98 -1.31
N VAL A 71 -2.97 -3.22 -0.46
CA VAL A 71 -2.78 -4.55 0.13
C VAL A 71 -3.07 -4.57 1.62
N ALA A 72 -3.18 -3.42 2.28
CA ALA A 72 -3.46 -3.37 3.70
C ALA A 72 -4.02 -2.01 4.07
N SER A 73 -4.71 -1.96 5.21
CA SER A 73 -5.18 -0.70 5.75
C SER A 73 -5.17 -0.79 7.27
N GLY A 74 -5.18 0.37 7.92
CA GLY A 74 -5.16 0.43 9.37
C GLY A 74 -4.66 1.76 9.85
N THR A 75 -4.07 1.75 11.04
CA THR A 75 -3.48 2.96 11.62
C THR A 75 -2.25 3.37 10.82
N ARG A 76 -1.84 4.61 11.03
CA ARG A 76 -0.62 5.07 10.38
C ARG A 76 0.58 4.23 10.80
N GLU A 77 0.68 3.94 12.09
CA GLU A 77 1.82 3.16 12.60
C GLU A 77 1.87 1.77 11.99
N LYS A 78 0.72 1.12 11.90
CA LYS A 78 0.67 -0.20 11.28
C LYS A 78 1.07 -0.11 9.82
N SER A 79 0.58 0.91 9.12
CA SER A 79 0.87 1.07 7.70
C SER A 79 2.35 1.35 7.47
N GLU A 80 2.96 2.16 8.33
CA GLU A 80 4.40 2.40 8.23
C GLU A 80 5.18 1.11 8.43
N HIS A 81 4.76 0.29 9.38
CA HIS A 81 5.40 -0.99 9.61
C HIS A 81 5.26 -1.91 8.41
N ASP A 82 4.06 -1.95 7.83
CA ASP A 82 3.81 -2.80 6.66
C ASP A 82 4.66 -2.34 5.47
N VAL A 83 4.75 -1.04 5.25
CA VAL A 83 5.57 -0.50 4.15
C VAL A 83 7.04 -0.86 4.37
N ALA A 84 7.53 -0.73 5.60
CA ALA A 84 8.93 -1.08 5.90
C ALA A 84 9.20 -2.55 5.61
N ARG A 85 8.25 -3.43 5.96
CA ARG A 85 8.41 -4.86 5.70
C ARG A 85 8.44 -5.15 4.19
N LEU A 86 7.57 -4.49 3.45
CA LEU A 86 7.55 -4.65 1.99
C LEU A 86 8.86 -4.17 1.38
N HIS A 87 9.36 -3.02 1.84
CA HIS A 87 10.65 -2.52 1.36
C HIS A 87 11.77 -3.51 1.68
N GLY A 88 11.71 -4.12 2.86
CA GLY A 88 12.72 -5.10 3.24
C GLY A 88 12.73 -6.32 2.34
N HIS A 89 11.64 -6.58 1.64
CA HIS A 89 11.55 -7.67 0.68
C HIS A 89 11.72 -7.19 -0.75
N GLY A 90 12.10 -5.93 -0.94
CA GLY A 90 12.42 -5.40 -2.25
C GLY A 90 11.25 -4.94 -3.08
N LEU A 91 10.07 -4.80 -2.49
CA LEU A 91 8.90 -4.33 -3.21
C LEU A 91 8.77 -2.82 -3.07
N TRP A 92 8.17 -2.20 -4.09
CA TRP A 92 7.86 -0.77 -4.05
C TRP A 92 6.53 -0.59 -3.34
N ALA A 93 6.54 0.13 -2.23
CA ALA A 93 5.34 0.32 -1.44
C ALA A 93 5.32 1.72 -0.87
N THR A 94 4.13 2.29 -0.77
CA THR A 94 3.92 3.60 -0.15
C THR A 94 2.69 3.51 0.74
N LEU A 95 2.53 4.52 1.58
CA LEU A 95 1.33 4.63 2.40
C LEU A 95 0.72 6.01 2.22
N ARG A 96 -0.58 6.09 2.41
CA ARG A 96 -1.27 7.37 2.45
C ARG A 96 -2.56 7.20 3.21
N GLN A 97 -3.12 8.32 3.64
CA GLN A 97 -4.41 8.27 4.29
C GLN A 97 -5.51 8.22 3.23
N ASP A 98 -6.45 7.34 3.47
CA ASP A 98 -7.56 7.13 2.53
C ASP A 98 -8.48 8.35 2.47
#